data_5cb66ee833b610e6f20f398a8cd636ee
#
_entry.id   5cb66ee833b610e6f20f398a8cd636ee
#
_cell.length_a   1.000
_cell.length_b   1.000
_cell.length_c   1.000
_cell.angle_alpha   90.00
_cell.angle_beta   90.00
_cell.angle_gamma   90.00
#
_symmetry.space_group_name_H-M   'P 1'
#
loop_
_entity.id
_entity.type
_entity.pdbx_description
1 polymer ?
#
loop_
_entity_poly.entity_id
_entity_poly.type
_entity_poly.pdbx_seq_one_letter_code
_entity_poly.pdbx_strand_id
1 'polypeptide(L)'
;IYTRKFTANIAKRKMDEYGHPDDAVTTVAPWPQQTTVGPFKVGFLPMSHSIPESSSLVIDVAGDRLIHSGDFKIDMTPGVGEPYDPDLWADVSKDGVKALICDSTNVFSQHAGRSEATVGPEIEKLLGTAQGMVVATTFASNVARVKTLADAGERAGRSVVLLGRAMKRMVEASLETGVMKD
;
A
#
# COMPACT_ATOMS: atom_id res chain seq x y z
N ILE A 1 7.18 -7.90 15.43
CA ILE A 1 6.93 -7.23 14.14
C ILE A 1 6.04 -6.03 14.40
N TYR A 2 6.46 -4.83 13.98
CA TYR A 2 5.67 -3.60 14.05
C TYR A 2 5.19 -3.25 12.65
N THR A 3 3.89 -3.06 12.45
CA THR A 3 3.34 -2.76 11.13
C THR A 3 1.95 -2.13 11.20
N ARG A 4 1.50 -1.52 10.10
CA ARG A 4 0.15 -0.97 9.95
C ARG A 4 -0.90 -2.08 9.88
N LYS A 5 -2.17 -1.72 10.05
CA LYS A 5 -3.30 -2.64 10.26
C LYS A 5 -3.49 -3.67 9.13
N PHE A 6 -3.39 -3.24 7.88
CA PHE A 6 -3.54 -4.14 6.73
C PHE A 6 -2.45 -5.22 6.71
N THR A 7 -1.18 -4.80 6.82
CA THR A 7 -0.06 -5.74 6.86
C THR A 7 -0.08 -6.60 8.13
N ALA A 8 -0.54 -6.06 9.27
CA ALA A 8 -0.70 -6.84 10.50
C ALA A 8 -1.69 -8.00 10.31
N ASN A 9 -2.82 -7.76 9.62
CA ASN A 9 -3.80 -8.81 9.32
C ASN A 9 -3.17 -9.95 8.51
N ILE A 10 -2.42 -9.60 7.47
CA ILE A 10 -1.74 -10.60 6.62
C ILE A 10 -0.63 -11.33 7.39
N ALA A 11 0.16 -10.58 8.17
CA ALA A 11 1.25 -11.14 8.95
C ALA A 11 0.75 -12.13 10.01
N LYS A 12 -0.30 -11.79 10.75
CA LYS A 12 -0.93 -12.67 11.75
C LYS A 12 -1.43 -13.97 11.13
N ARG A 13 -2.15 -13.89 10.02
CA ARG A 13 -2.59 -15.09 9.27
C ARG A 13 -1.41 -15.96 8.85
N LYS A 14 -0.30 -15.32 8.45
CA LYS A 14 0.91 -16.05 8.07
C LYS A 14 1.59 -16.69 9.27
N MET A 15 1.65 -15.99 10.40
CA MET A 15 2.20 -16.53 11.66
C MET A 15 1.40 -17.76 12.13
N ASP A 16 0.06 -17.66 12.09
CA ASP A 16 -0.84 -18.77 12.44
C ASP A 16 -0.62 -20.00 11.57
N GLU A 17 -0.45 -19.84 10.24
CA GLU A 17 -0.13 -20.94 9.32
C GLU A 17 1.14 -21.71 9.70
N TYR A 18 2.10 -21.07 10.36
CA TYR A 18 3.35 -21.67 10.82
C TYR A 18 3.38 -22.01 12.32
N GLY A 19 2.23 -21.91 13.00
CA GLY A 19 2.10 -22.19 14.42
C GLY A 19 2.84 -21.21 15.33
N HIS A 20 3.07 -19.98 14.84
CA HIS A 20 3.64 -18.91 15.65
C HIS A 20 2.53 -18.07 16.30
N PRO A 21 2.74 -17.58 17.53
CA PRO A 21 1.76 -16.75 18.20
C PRO A 21 1.61 -15.40 17.47
N ASP A 22 0.39 -14.91 17.36
CA ASP A 22 0.05 -13.66 16.66
C ASP A 22 0.40 -12.41 17.49
N ASP A 23 0.72 -12.56 18.79
CA ASP A 23 1.22 -11.51 19.69
C ASP A 23 2.61 -10.98 19.28
N ALA A 24 3.34 -11.73 18.44
CA ALA A 24 4.58 -11.28 17.80
C ALA A 24 4.34 -10.11 16.80
N VAL A 25 3.08 -9.82 16.45
CA VAL A 25 2.71 -8.74 15.51
C VAL A 25 1.99 -7.62 16.24
N THR A 26 2.65 -6.48 16.35
CA THR A 26 2.11 -5.26 16.96
C THR A 26 1.61 -4.31 15.88
N THR A 27 0.32 -3.98 15.93
CA THR A 27 -0.25 -2.97 15.04
C THR A 27 0.09 -1.57 15.54
N VAL A 28 0.60 -0.72 14.65
CA VAL A 28 0.96 0.67 14.94
C VAL A 28 0.07 1.65 14.19
N ALA A 29 -0.09 2.83 14.76
CA ALA A 29 -0.78 3.93 14.11
C ALA A 29 0.15 4.67 13.12
N PRO A 30 -0.41 5.41 12.14
CA PRO A 30 0.38 6.26 11.26
C PRO A 30 1.01 7.44 12.01
N TRP A 31 2.02 8.04 11.38
CA TRP A 31 2.54 9.34 11.82
C TRP A 31 1.38 10.35 12.05
N PRO A 32 1.46 11.21 13.08
CA PRO A 32 2.63 11.55 13.90
C PRO A 32 2.89 10.63 15.11
N GLN A 33 2.12 9.57 15.28
CA GLN A 33 2.36 8.64 16.38
C GLN A 33 3.66 7.84 16.14
N GLN A 34 4.41 7.66 17.22
CA GLN A 34 5.66 6.90 17.21
C GLN A 34 5.60 5.77 18.23
N THR A 35 6.26 4.68 17.91
CA THR A 35 6.48 3.56 18.84
C THR A 35 7.95 3.49 19.24
N THR A 36 8.20 3.09 20.48
CA THR A 36 9.58 2.94 20.97
C THR A 36 10.06 1.52 20.73
N VAL A 37 11.19 1.38 20.05
CA VAL A 37 11.84 0.10 19.75
C VAL A 37 13.30 0.19 20.19
N GLY A 38 13.63 -0.31 21.38
CA GLY A 38 14.96 -0.11 21.97
C GLY A 38 15.28 1.38 22.14
N PRO A 39 16.39 1.88 21.61
CA PRO A 39 16.75 3.30 21.69
C PRO A 39 16.05 4.19 20.65
N PHE A 40 15.27 3.61 19.74
CA PHE A 40 14.67 4.30 18.61
C PHE A 40 13.22 4.68 18.90
N LYS A 41 12.80 5.86 18.42
CA LYS A 41 11.38 6.21 18.23
C LYS A 41 11.09 6.09 16.75
N VAL A 42 10.11 5.25 16.41
CA VAL A 42 9.80 4.92 15.02
C VAL A 42 8.37 5.34 14.69
N GLY A 43 8.23 6.21 13.71
CA GLY A 43 6.95 6.63 13.14
C GLY A 43 6.73 6.01 11.77
N PHE A 44 5.47 5.71 11.45
CA PHE A 44 5.06 5.14 10.17
C PHE A 44 4.40 6.25 9.33
N LEU A 45 5.19 6.92 8.51
CA LEU A 45 4.75 8.02 7.67
C LEU A 45 4.00 7.47 6.45
N PRO A 46 2.72 7.81 6.26
CA PRO A 46 1.96 7.31 5.12
C PRO A 46 2.62 7.63 3.78
N MET A 47 2.65 6.64 2.92
CA MET A 47 3.21 6.73 1.58
C MET A 47 2.37 5.93 0.60
N SER A 48 2.05 6.51 -0.56
CA SER A 48 1.34 5.77 -1.59
C SER A 48 2.22 4.71 -2.26
N HIS A 49 1.66 3.53 -2.43
CA HIS A 49 2.23 2.41 -3.15
C HIS A 49 1.11 1.46 -3.62
N SER A 50 1.46 0.39 -4.30
CA SER A 50 0.51 -0.62 -4.78
C SER A 50 -0.18 -1.41 -3.66
N ILE A 51 0.48 -1.54 -2.50
CA ILE A 51 -0.08 -2.17 -1.30
C ILE A 51 -0.65 -1.08 -0.37
N PRO A 52 -1.85 -1.29 0.20
CA PRO A 52 -2.44 -0.33 1.14
C PRO A 52 -1.61 -0.14 2.41
N GLU A 53 -1.73 1.06 3.01
CA GLU A 53 -1.03 1.45 4.23
C GLU A 53 0.51 1.35 4.15
N SER A 54 1.07 1.44 2.93
CA SER A 54 2.51 1.57 2.76
C SER A 54 3.03 2.76 3.55
N SER A 55 4.20 2.61 4.13
CA SER A 55 4.75 3.65 5.01
C SER A 55 6.25 3.76 4.87
N SER A 56 6.71 5.01 4.85
CA SER A 56 8.10 5.31 5.13
C SER A 56 8.33 5.30 6.64
N LEU A 57 9.54 4.96 7.08
CA LEU A 57 9.89 4.98 8.48
C LEU A 57 10.60 6.29 8.83
N VAL A 58 10.09 6.98 9.83
CA VAL A 58 10.75 8.11 10.49
C VAL A 58 11.39 7.56 11.76
N ILE A 59 12.71 7.59 11.85
CA ILE A 59 13.48 6.98 12.92
C ILE A 59 14.25 8.07 13.65
N ASP A 60 13.85 8.34 14.89
CA ASP A 60 14.54 9.30 15.75
C ASP A 60 15.41 8.57 16.77
N VAL A 61 16.67 8.95 16.88
CA VAL A 61 17.64 8.41 17.83
C VAL A 61 18.70 9.43 18.20
N ALA A 62 18.98 9.61 19.49
CA ALA A 62 20.00 10.51 20.02
C ALA A 62 19.96 11.95 19.49
N GLY A 63 18.77 12.47 19.13
CA GLY A 63 18.56 13.80 18.57
C GLY A 63 18.66 13.90 17.05
N ASP A 64 19.09 12.84 16.37
CA ASP A 64 19.12 12.76 14.91
C ASP A 64 17.85 12.08 14.37
N ARG A 65 17.39 12.52 13.18
CA ARG A 65 16.31 11.92 12.40
C ARG A 65 16.84 11.28 11.13
N LEU A 66 16.43 10.02 10.90
CA LEU A 66 16.64 9.31 9.65
C LEU A 66 15.28 8.99 9.04
N ILE A 67 15.20 8.97 7.71
CA ILE A 67 14.01 8.52 6.99
C ILE A 67 14.41 7.37 6.06
N HIS A 68 13.64 6.27 6.13
CA HIS A 68 13.71 5.18 5.17
C HIS A 68 12.42 5.20 4.35
N SER A 69 12.52 5.43 3.04
CA SER A 69 11.33 5.61 2.19
C SER A 69 10.44 4.37 2.15
N GLY A 70 11.01 3.18 2.30
CA GLY A 70 10.35 1.96 1.85
C GLY A 70 10.16 2.00 0.33
N ASP A 71 9.40 1.07 -0.21
CA ASP A 71 8.95 1.13 -1.60
C ASP A 71 7.88 2.21 -1.73
N PHE A 72 7.96 3.04 -2.75
CA PHE A 72 7.02 4.14 -2.91
C PHE A 72 6.66 4.44 -4.37
N LYS A 73 5.51 5.06 -4.51
CA LYS A 73 5.06 5.70 -5.74
C LYS A 73 4.44 7.03 -5.35
N ILE A 74 4.92 8.13 -5.94
CA ILE A 74 4.29 9.44 -5.72
C ILE A 74 2.98 9.47 -6.50
N ASP A 75 1.88 9.23 -5.80
CA ASP A 75 0.53 9.20 -6.36
C ASP A 75 -0.44 9.93 -5.44
N MET A 76 -1.03 11.02 -5.95
CA MET A 76 -2.02 11.83 -5.22
C MET A 76 -3.42 11.22 -5.28
N THR A 77 -3.65 10.24 -6.17
CA THR A 77 -4.95 9.58 -6.39
C THR A 77 -4.77 8.07 -6.57
N PRO A 78 -4.29 7.36 -5.53
CA PRO A 78 -3.93 5.94 -5.63
C PRO A 78 -5.13 4.99 -5.77
N GLY A 79 -6.36 5.49 -5.60
CA GLY A 79 -7.59 4.70 -5.68
C GLY A 79 -7.90 3.91 -4.40
N VAL A 80 -6.91 3.26 -3.81
CA VAL A 80 -7.00 2.56 -2.51
C VAL A 80 -5.76 2.89 -1.70
N GLY A 81 -5.94 3.08 -0.39
CA GLY A 81 -4.88 3.49 0.51
C GLY A 81 -4.71 5.00 0.58
N GLU A 82 -3.65 5.42 1.25
CA GLU A 82 -3.37 6.83 1.51
C GLU A 82 -2.63 7.46 0.33
N PRO A 83 -3.03 8.67 -0.10
CA PRO A 83 -2.29 9.41 -1.13
C PRO A 83 -0.94 9.89 -0.59
N TYR A 84 -0.04 10.20 -1.50
CA TYR A 84 1.15 10.99 -1.14
C TYR A 84 0.73 12.39 -0.70
N ASP A 85 1.23 12.80 0.46
CA ASP A 85 0.96 14.10 1.06
C ASP A 85 2.26 14.91 1.20
N PRO A 86 2.52 15.89 0.32
CA PRO A 86 3.74 16.69 0.35
C PRO A 86 3.86 17.56 1.60
N ASP A 87 2.74 18.03 2.17
CA ASP A 87 2.76 18.88 3.36
C ASP A 87 3.17 18.07 4.58
N LEU A 88 2.71 16.83 4.68
CA LEU A 88 3.11 15.90 5.73
C LEU A 88 4.62 15.60 5.65
N TRP A 89 5.15 15.41 4.45
CA TRP A 89 6.58 15.20 4.24
C TRP A 89 7.41 16.45 4.58
N ALA A 90 6.93 17.63 4.22
CA ALA A 90 7.56 18.90 4.58
C ALA A 90 7.58 19.09 6.11
N ASP A 91 6.48 18.78 6.80
CA ASP A 91 6.41 18.87 8.26
C ASP A 91 7.39 17.93 8.96
N VAL A 92 7.47 16.68 8.49
CA VAL A 92 8.42 15.68 9.04
C VAL A 92 9.88 16.11 8.88
N SER A 93 10.22 16.81 7.79
CA SER A 93 11.59 17.18 7.47
C SER A 93 12.00 18.57 7.93
N LYS A 94 11.08 19.39 8.46
CA LYS A 94 11.33 20.82 8.79
C LYS A 94 12.48 21.06 9.78
N ASP A 95 12.68 20.13 10.73
CA ASP A 95 13.71 20.21 11.75
C ASP A 95 15.04 19.56 11.31
N GLY A 96 15.11 19.15 10.05
CA GLY A 96 16.26 18.51 9.44
C GLY A 96 16.19 16.97 9.47
N VAL A 97 16.78 16.38 8.46
CA VAL A 97 16.92 14.92 8.28
C VAL A 97 18.39 14.61 8.08
N LYS A 98 18.95 13.79 8.95
CA LYS A 98 20.37 13.41 8.93
C LYS A 98 20.71 12.53 7.74
N ALA A 99 19.80 11.59 7.41
CA ALA A 99 19.95 10.69 6.28
C ALA A 99 18.59 10.27 5.72
N LEU A 100 18.52 10.15 4.39
CA LEU A 100 17.42 9.54 3.67
C LEU A 100 17.93 8.27 2.98
N ILE A 101 17.35 7.12 3.33
CA ILE A 101 17.52 5.85 2.63
C ILE A 101 16.33 5.72 1.68
N CYS A 102 16.59 5.81 0.38
CA CYS A 102 15.54 5.96 -0.63
C CYS A 102 15.49 4.79 -1.60
N ASP A 103 14.29 4.30 -1.89
CA ASP A 103 14.06 3.38 -3.01
C ASP A 103 14.53 4.05 -4.31
N SER A 104 15.32 3.31 -5.07
CA SER A 104 15.91 3.76 -6.33
C SER A 104 15.55 2.88 -7.51
N THR A 105 14.53 2.04 -7.39
CA THR A 105 14.12 1.06 -8.42
C THR A 105 13.91 1.72 -9.78
N ASN A 106 13.32 2.91 -9.81
CA ASN A 106 13.02 3.64 -11.04
C ASN A 106 13.94 4.86 -11.29
N VAL A 107 15.10 4.93 -10.65
CA VAL A 107 16.01 6.11 -10.72
C VAL A 107 16.43 6.47 -12.14
N PHE A 108 16.51 5.51 -13.05
CA PHE A 108 16.85 5.74 -14.45
C PHE A 108 15.63 5.95 -15.36
N SER A 109 14.40 5.87 -14.84
CA SER A 109 13.20 6.12 -15.64
C SER A 109 13.09 7.60 -15.99
N GLN A 110 12.95 7.89 -17.28
CA GLN A 110 12.71 9.25 -17.78
C GLN A 110 11.23 9.65 -17.73
N HIS A 111 10.35 8.73 -17.32
CA HIS A 111 8.92 8.93 -17.28
C HIS A 111 8.42 8.94 -15.84
N ALA A 112 7.60 9.92 -15.50
CA ALA A 112 6.85 9.91 -14.25
C ALA A 112 5.88 8.71 -14.23
N GLY A 113 5.73 8.08 -13.07
CA GLY A 113 4.74 7.03 -12.86
C GLY A 113 3.31 7.59 -13.08
N ARG A 114 2.46 6.82 -13.76
CA ARG A 114 1.05 7.21 -13.92
C ARG A 114 0.30 6.96 -12.62
N SER A 115 -0.64 7.85 -12.28
CA SER A 115 -1.56 7.60 -11.16
C SER A 115 -2.44 6.38 -11.44
N GLU A 116 -2.78 5.64 -10.40
CA GLU A 116 -3.70 4.51 -10.48
C GLU A 116 -5.09 4.93 -10.98
N ALA A 117 -5.52 6.15 -10.63
CA ALA A 117 -6.79 6.71 -11.12
C ALA A 117 -6.91 6.76 -12.65
N THR A 118 -5.78 6.82 -13.38
CA THR A 118 -5.79 6.88 -14.85
C THR A 118 -5.99 5.50 -15.51
N VAL A 119 -5.91 4.43 -14.76
CA VAL A 119 -5.94 3.06 -15.29
C VAL A 119 -7.38 2.58 -15.53
N GLY A 120 -8.31 2.94 -14.63
CA GLY A 120 -9.71 2.49 -14.68
C GLY A 120 -10.40 2.77 -16.02
N PRO A 121 -10.39 4.01 -16.54
CA PRO A 121 -11.03 4.34 -17.80
C PRO A 121 -10.52 3.54 -19.00
N GLU A 122 -9.22 3.26 -19.06
CA GLU A 122 -8.63 2.46 -20.13
C GLU A 122 -9.07 0.99 -20.04
N ILE A 123 -9.12 0.43 -18.82
CA ILE A 123 -9.62 -0.94 -18.61
C ILE A 123 -11.09 -1.03 -19.00
N GLU A 124 -11.92 -0.07 -18.57
CA GLU A 124 -13.35 -0.02 -18.90
C GLU A 124 -13.59 -0.01 -20.41
N LYS A 125 -12.83 0.81 -21.14
CA LYS A 125 -12.88 0.86 -22.59
C LYS A 125 -12.52 -0.48 -23.23
N LEU A 126 -11.46 -1.13 -22.76
CA LEU A 126 -11.07 -2.46 -23.25
C LEU A 126 -12.14 -3.52 -22.97
N LEU A 127 -12.71 -3.50 -21.78
CA LEU A 127 -13.78 -4.45 -21.39
C LEU A 127 -15.08 -4.23 -22.17
N GLY A 128 -15.41 -2.98 -22.47
CA GLY A 128 -16.60 -2.64 -23.25
C GLY A 128 -16.54 -3.10 -24.71
N THR A 129 -15.35 -3.21 -25.29
CA THR A 129 -15.15 -3.65 -26.69
C THR A 129 -14.88 -5.14 -26.83
N ALA A 130 -14.45 -5.81 -25.74
CA ALA A 130 -14.07 -7.21 -25.78
C ALA A 130 -15.28 -8.14 -26.00
N GLN A 131 -15.12 -9.11 -26.86
CA GLN A 131 -16.11 -10.17 -27.07
C GLN A 131 -15.77 -11.39 -26.21
N GLY A 132 -16.78 -11.95 -25.51
CA GLY A 132 -16.59 -13.13 -24.68
C GLY A 132 -15.83 -12.89 -23.37
N MET A 133 -15.19 -13.92 -22.84
CA MET A 133 -14.49 -13.88 -21.56
C MET A 133 -13.18 -13.09 -21.65
N VAL A 134 -12.95 -12.23 -20.66
CA VAL A 134 -11.68 -11.51 -20.50
C VAL A 134 -10.95 -12.06 -19.27
N VAL A 135 -9.66 -12.30 -19.41
CA VAL A 135 -8.77 -12.71 -18.31
C VAL A 135 -7.76 -11.60 -18.06
N ALA A 136 -7.74 -11.08 -16.86
CA ALA A 136 -6.77 -10.08 -16.42
C ALA A 136 -5.81 -10.68 -15.40
N THR A 137 -4.52 -10.32 -15.48
CA THR A 137 -3.51 -10.71 -14.52
C THR A 137 -2.94 -9.48 -13.82
N THR A 138 -2.77 -9.57 -12.51
CA THR A 138 -2.16 -8.51 -11.71
C THR A 138 -1.50 -9.11 -10.47
N PHE A 139 -0.65 -8.34 -9.80
CA PHE A 139 -0.14 -8.73 -8.49
C PHE A 139 -1.27 -8.72 -7.46
N ALA A 140 -1.39 -9.78 -6.68
CA ALA A 140 -2.40 -9.89 -5.62
C ALA A 140 -2.29 -8.76 -4.58
N SER A 141 -1.08 -8.29 -4.29
CA SER A 141 -0.81 -7.18 -3.37
C SER A 141 -1.20 -5.80 -3.91
N ASN A 142 -1.41 -5.68 -5.23
CA ASN A 142 -1.91 -4.43 -5.82
C ASN A 142 -3.43 -4.34 -5.67
N VAL A 143 -3.88 -4.08 -4.45
CA VAL A 143 -5.30 -4.02 -4.09
C VAL A 143 -6.03 -2.95 -4.89
N ALA A 144 -5.40 -1.81 -5.14
CA ALA A 144 -5.97 -0.74 -5.96
C ALA A 144 -6.29 -1.25 -7.38
N ARG A 145 -5.36 -1.97 -8.01
CA ARG A 145 -5.55 -2.54 -9.34
C ARG A 145 -6.63 -3.63 -9.36
N VAL A 146 -6.69 -4.47 -8.32
CA VAL A 146 -7.75 -5.48 -8.20
C VAL A 146 -9.12 -4.81 -8.14
N LYS A 147 -9.25 -3.77 -7.29
CA LYS A 147 -10.49 -2.98 -7.22
C LYS A 147 -10.82 -2.30 -8.54
N THR A 148 -9.85 -1.65 -9.17
CA THR A 148 -10.03 -0.99 -10.48
C THR A 148 -10.53 -1.95 -11.56
N LEU A 149 -9.99 -3.18 -11.58
CA LEU A 149 -10.43 -4.23 -12.52
C LEU A 149 -11.86 -4.70 -12.23
N ALA A 150 -12.20 -4.88 -10.94
CA ALA A 150 -13.55 -5.29 -10.53
C ALA A 150 -14.58 -4.22 -10.88
N ASP A 151 -14.35 -2.98 -10.47
CA ASP A 151 -15.23 -1.85 -10.73
C ASP A 151 -15.45 -1.63 -12.24
N ALA A 152 -14.40 -1.74 -13.05
CA ALA A 152 -14.49 -1.61 -14.50
C ALA A 152 -15.27 -2.77 -15.15
N GLY A 153 -15.10 -3.99 -14.62
CA GLY A 153 -15.86 -5.16 -15.03
C GLY A 153 -17.36 -4.99 -14.78
N GLU A 154 -17.72 -4.56 -13.59
CA GLU A 154 -19.12 -4.30 -13.22
C GLU A 154 -19.74 -3.19 -14.07
N ARG A 155 -19.03 -2.07 -14.26
CA ARG A 155 -19.51 -0.97 -15.13
C ARG A 155 -19.68 -1.39 -16.59
N ALA A 156 -18.88 -2.36 -17.05
CA ALA A 156 -19.03 -2.97 -18.37
C ALA A 156 -20.12 -4.05 -18.43
N GLY A 157 -20.91 -4.25 -17.36
CA GLY A 157 -21.99 -5.25 -17.27
C GLY A 157 -21.49 -6.70 -17.21
N ARG A 158 -20.28 -6.93 -16.74
CA ARG A 158 -19.64 -8.25 -16.65
C ARG A 158 -19.64 -8.79 -15.24
N SER A 159 -19.80 -10.09 -15.10
CA SER A 159 -19.53 -10.79 -13.83
C SER A 159 -18.03 -10.90 -13.59
N VAL A 160 -17.59 -10.52 -12.40
CA VAL A 160 -16.18 -10.57 -12.01
C VAL A 160 -15.92 -11.76 -11.11
N VAL A 161 -14.87 -12.53 -11.41
CA VAL A 161 -14.47 -13.69 -10.62
C VAL A 161 -12.98 -13.55 -10.25
N LEU A 162 -12.69 -13.62 -8.96
CA LEU A 162 -11.33 -13.63 -8.45
C LEU A 162 -10.79 -15.07 -8.39
N LEU A 163 -9.69 -15.31 -9.09
CA LEU A 163 -9.01 -16.60 -9.10
C LEU A 163 -7.66 -16.49 -8.39
N GLY A 164 -7.38 -17.49 -7.57
CA GLY A 164 -6.12 -17.60 -6.83
C GLY A 164 -6.24 -17.24 -5.35
N ARG A 165 -5.63 -18.09 -4.52
CA ARG A 165 -5.68 -17.99 -3.05
C ARG A 165 -5.09 -16.67 -2.55
N ALA A 166 -3.96 -16.24 -3.10
CA ALA A 166 -3.33 -14.99 -2.70
C ALA A 166 -4.21 -13.77 -2.95
N MET A 167 -4.86 -13.70 -4.11
CA MET A 167 -5.77 -12.59 -4.45
C MET A 167 -6.98 -12.54 -3.53
N LYS A 168 -7.62 -13.69 -3.27
CA LYS A 168 -8.74 -13.77 -2.31
C LYS A 168 -8.34 -13.29 -0.92
N ARG A 169 -7.19 -13.74 -0.40
CA ARG A 169 -6.66 -13.30 0.91
C ARG A 169 -6.41 -11.80 0.99
N MET A 170 -5.86 -11.20 -0.07
CA MET A 170 -5.63 -9.76 -0.10
C MET A 170 -6.92 -8.96 -0.11
N VAL A 171 -7.92 -9.40 -0.87
CA VAL A 171 -9.25 -8.77 -0.88
C VAL A 171 -9.94 -8.93 0.49
N GLU A 172 -9.96 -10.12 1.07
CA GLU A 172 -10.50 -10.36 2.41
C GLU A 172 -9.83 -9.47 3.46
N ALA A 173 -8.49 -9.41 3.48
CA ALA A 173 -7.76 -8.54 4.39
C ALA A 173 -8.10 -7.06 4.17
N SER A 174 -8.33 -6.63 2.93
CA SER A 174 -8.69 -5.25 2.61
C SER A 174 -10.08 -4.88 3.13
N LEU A 175 -11.04 -5.78 3.02
CA LEU A 175 -12.40 -5.61 3.55
C LEU A 175 -12.39 -5.61 5.07
N GLU A 176 -11.77 -6.59 5.72
CA GLU A 176 -11.69 -6.72 7.17
C GLU A 176 -10.98 -5.53 7.84
N THR A 177 -10.00 -4.96 7.18
CA THR A 177 -9.26 -3.81 7.71
C THR A 177 -9.93 -2.47 7.38
N GLY A 178 -10.93 -2.48 6.49
CA GLY A 178 -11.65 -1.28 6.04
C GLY A 178 -10.86 -0.43 5.05
N VAL A 179 -9.78 -0.97 4.48
CA VAL A 179 -8.99 -0.29 3.44
C VAL A 179 -9.75 -0.24 2.13
N MET A 180 -10.53 -1.27 1.85
CA MET A 180 -11.47 -1.33 0.74
C MET A 180 -12.89 -1.48 1.30
N LYS A 181 -13.84 -0.81 0.67
CA LYS A 181 -15.27 -0.97 0.94
C LYS A 181 -15.86 -1.92 -0.12
N ASP A 182 -16.93 -2.61 0.26
CA ASP A 182 -17.74 -3.43 -0.65
C ASP A 182 -18.29 -2.62 -1.83
#